data_490ebc793617bd877093becfb27b0337
#
_entry.id   490ebc793617bd877093becfb27b0337
#
_cell.length_a   1.000
_cell.length_b   1.000
_cell.length_c   1.000
_cell.angle_alpha   90.00
_cell.angle_beta   90.00
_cell.angle_gamma   90.00
#
_symmetry.space_group_name_H-M   'P 1'
#
loop_
_entity.id
_entity.type
_entity.pdbx_description
1 polymer ?
#
loop_
_entity_poly.entity_id
_entity_poly.type
_entity_poly.pdbx_seq_one_letter_code
_entity_poly.pdbx_strand_id
1 'polypeptide(L)'
;MKAFLILEDGNVFTGTSIGSTREVISEIVFNTSMTGYLEVLTDPSYAGQAVVMTYPLIGNYGITPDMESERPWPDGYIVRELSRMPSNFRCEGTIQDFLEKNDIPGVAGIDTRALTKILREKGTMNGMITTNENYNLDEIIPKLKAYTTGNVVDKVTCTEKKVLKGQGKRVALMDFGAKNNIAKSLNERGCEVTIYPAHTTAEEILGDNPDGIMLSNGPGDPKECVDIIKEIKELYDSNVPIFAICLGHQLMALATGADTHKMKYGHRGGNHPVKDLATGRVYISSQNHGYVVDTDKLDPNVAEPAFINVNDGTNEGLKYVNKNIFTVQFHPEACPGPQDSAYLFDRFINMMGGNQ
;
A
#
# COMPACT_ATOMS: atom_id res chain seq x y z
N MET A 1 -12.30 5.98 27.87
CA MET A 1 -11.52 7.24 27.91
C MET A 1 -11.87 8.04 26.67
N LYS A 2 -11.93 9.37 26.74
CA LYS A 2 -12.06 10.21 25.55
C LYS A 2 -10.78 10.17 24.72
N ALA A 3 -10.93 10.31 23.42
CA ALA A 3 -9.83 10.53 22.49
C ALA A 3 -10.23 11.61 21.48
N PHE A 4 -9.22 12.30 20.97
CA PHE A 4 -9.38 13.40 20.03
C PHE A 4 -8.54 13.12 18.79
N LEU A 5 -9.15 13.37 17.62
CA LEU A 5 -8.44 13.53 16.37
C LEU A 5 -8.40 15.01 16.03
N ILE A 6 -7.21 15.60 16.02
CA ILE A 6 -6.95 17.00 15.72
C ILE A 6 -6.31 17.07 14.34
N LEU A 7 -6.93 17.79 13.41
CA LEU A 7 -6.38 17.98 12.05
C LEU A 7 -5.59 19.29 11.95
N GLU A 8 -4.65 19.36 11.02
CA GLU A 8 -3.80 20.55 10.79
C GLU A 8 -4.58 21.79 10.37
N ASP A 9 -5.82 21.65 9.90
CA ASP A 9 -6.72 22.75 9.56
C ASP A 9 -7.53 23.26 10.76
N GLY A 10 -7.30 22.71 11.97
CA GLY A 10 -7.94 23.09 13.23
C GLY A 10 -9.25 22.34 13.53
N ASN A 11 -9.72 21.47 12.66
CA ASN A 11 -10.87 20.63 12.98
C ASN A 11 -10.52 19.61 14.07
N VAL A 12 -11.42 19.42 15.03
CA VAL A 12 -11.28 18.45 16.12
C VAL A 12 -12.49 17.53 16.14
N PHE A 13 -12.22 16.23 16.14
CA PHE A 13 -13.23 15.18 16.30
C PHE A 13 -13.02 14.51 17.66
N THR A 14 -14.10 14.47 18.45
CA THR A 14 -14.09 13.82 19.77
C THR A 14 -14.76 12.47 19.69
N GLY A 15 -14.09 11.44 20.22
CA GLY A 15 -14.59 10.08 20.29
C GLY A 15 -14.15 9.36 21.55
N THR A 16 -14.12 8.05 21.47
CA THR A 16 -13.66 7.14 22.51
C THR A 16 -12.36 6.49 22.09
N SER A 17 -11.38 6.45 22.98
CA SER A 17 -10.13 5.75 22.77
C SER A 17 -10.39 4.25 22.60
N ILE A 18 -9.80 3.69 21.55
CA ILE A 18 -9.65 2.26 21.30
C ILE A 18 -8.16 2.00 21.05
N GLY A 19 -7.63 0.89 21.57
CA GLY A 19 -6.19 0.61 21.47
C GLY A 19 -5.35 1.41 22.45
N SER A 20 -4.11 1.74 22.05
CA SER A 20 -3.12 2.44 22.90
C SER A 20 -3.55 3.88 23.22
N THR A 21 -3.06 4.38 24.36
CA THR A 21 -3.22 5.77 24.77
C THR A 21 -2.07 6.68 24.31
N ARG A 22 -1.11 6.15 23.57
CA ARG A 22 0.02 6.89 23.01
C ARG A 22 -0.47 8.02 22.09
N GLU A 23 0.17 9.17 22.16
CA GLU A 23 -0.03 10.22 21.17
C GLU A 23 0.71 9.91 19.88
N VAL A 24 0.10 10.22 18.75
CA VAL A 24 0.74 10.07 17.45
C VAL A 24 0.36 11.21 16.50
N ILE A 25 1.34 11.68 15.74
CA ILE A 25 1.14 12.55 14.57
C ILE A 25 1.38 11.72 13.33
N SER A 26 0.46 11.83 12.35
CA SER A 26 0.52 11.03 11.13
C SER A 26 -0.30 11.69 10.01
N GLU A 27 -0.08 11.29 8.76
CA GLU A 27 -0.97 11.64 7.66
C GLU A 27 -2.31 10.90 7.83
N ILE A 28 -3.42 11.63 7.80
CA ILE A 28 -4.76 11.05 7.90
C ILE A 28 -5.27 10.70 6.52
N VAL A 29 -5.50 9.42 6.30
CA VAL A 29 -6.02 8.86 5.05
C VAL A 29 -7.31 8.09 5.29
N PHE A 30 -8.11 7.83 4.25
CA PHE A 30 -9.35 7.06 4.40
C PHE A 30 -9.39 5.88 3.42
N ASN A 31 -9.97 4.76 3.86
CA ASN A 31 -10.22 3.58 3.05
C ASN A 31 -11.73 3.34 2.94
N THR A 32 -12.21 3.04 1.72
CA THR A 32 -13.63 2.88 1.42
C THR A 32 -14.10 1.42 1.39
N SER A 33 -13.24 0.46 1.70
CA SER A 33 -13.59 -0.96 1.76
C SER A 33 -14.61 -1.24 2.86
N MET A 34 -15.59 -2.10 2.56
CA MET A 34 -16.60 -2.54 3.52
C MET A 34 -16.11 -3.69 4.40
N THR A 35 -15.10 -4.43 3.95
CA THR A 35 -14.49 -5.60 4.59
C THR A 35 -12.98 -5.52 4.45
N GLY A 36 -12.24 -6.46 5.05
CA GLY A 36 -10.78 -6.50 4.90
C GLY A 36 -10.06 -5.52 5.81
N TYR A 37 -10.65 -5.16 6.93
CA TYR A 37 -10.03 -4.22 7.86
C TYR A 37 -8.75 -4.77 8.51
N LEU A 38 -8.61 -6.10 8.61
CA LEU A 38 -7.40 -6.72 9.15
C LEU A 38 -6.26 -6.64 8.13
N GLU A 39 -6.57 -6.89 6.87
CA GLU A 39 -5.63 -6.74 5.76
C GLU A 39 -5.19 -5.27 5.64
N VAL A 40 -6.09 -4.30 5.81
CA VAL A 40 -5.73 -2.87 5.89
C VAL A 40 -4.80 -2.61 7.08
N LEU A 41 -5.09 -3.16 8.27
CA LEU A 41 -4.24 -2.98 9.44
C LEU A 41 -2.85 -3.60 9.29
N THR A 42 -2.71 -4.66 8.50
CA THR A 42 -1.45 -5.39 8.32
C THR A 42 -0.75 -5.12 7.00
N ASP A 43 -1.27 -4.20 6.16
CA ASP A 43 -0.62 -3.75 4.93
C ASP A 43 0.51 -2.74 5.25
N PRO A 44 1.79 -3.08 4.95
CA PRO A 44 2.92 -2.19 5.18
C PRO A 44 2.82 -0.83 4.47
N SER A 45 2.03 -0.74 3.39
CA SER A 45 1.80 0.52 2.66
C SER A 45 1.11 1.60 3.50
N TYR A 46 0.53 1.26 4.66
CA TYR A 46 -0.01 2.24 5.60
C TYR A 46 0.99 2.74 6.66
N ALA A 47 2.24 2.31 6.64
CA ALA A 47 3.25 2.84 7.55
C ALA A 47 3.40 4.35 7.38
N GLY A 48 3.37 5.10 8.50
CA GLY A 48 3.37 6.57 8.50
C GLY A 48 1.99 7.21 8.27
N GLN A 49 0.90 6.42 8.26
CA GLN A 49 -0.46 6.91 8.05
C GLN A 49 -1.40 6.44 9.16
N ALA A 50 -2.36 7.29 9.54
CA ALA A 50 -3.50 6.89 10.35
C ALA A 50 -4.73 6.70 9.45
N VAL A 51 -5.38 5.54 9.54
CA VAL A 51 -6.39 5.11 8.58
C VAL A 51 -7.80 5.31 9.13
N VAL A 52 -8.62 6.02 8.38
CA VAL A 52 -10.05 6.16 8.60
C VAL A 52 -10.80 5.09 7.81
N MET A 53 -11.48 4.18 8.48
CA MET A 53 -12.40 3.26 7.82
C MET A 53 -13.75 3.96 7.62
N THR A 54 -14.18 4.12 6.36
CA THR A 54 -15.42 4.83 6.06
C THR A 54 -16.66 3.98 6.29
N TYR A 55 -16.52 2.65 6.29
CA TYR A 55 -17.62 1.74 6.59
C TYR A 55 -18.05 1.89 8.05
N PRO A 56 -19.36 1.98 8.34
CA PRO A 56 -19.86 2.37 9.65
C PRO A 56 -19.50 1.44 10.80
N LEU A 57 -19.48 0.13 10.57
CA LEU A 57 -19.19 -0.89 11.58
C LEU A 57 -17.94 -1.66 11.22
N ILE A 58 -16.92 -1.61 12.07
CA ILE A 58 -15.66 -2.33 11.92
C ILE A 58 -15.48 -3.33 13.07
N GLY A 59 -14.78 -4.44 12.80
CA GLY A 59 -14.46 -5.43 13.83
C GLY A 59 -15.48 -6.57 13.99
N ASN A 60 -16.48 -6.65 13.12
CA ASN A 60 -17.57 -7.62 13.22
C ASN A 60 -17.14 -9.09 13.10
N TYR A 61 -16.04 -9.41 12.44
CA TYR A 61 -15.49 -10.77 12.38
C TYR A 61 -14.21 -10.96 13.24
N GLY A 62 -13.77 -9.91 13.95
CA GLY A 62 -12.59 -9.94 14.82
C GLY A 62 -11.27 -10.04 14.07
N ILE A 63 -10.25 -10.53 14.76
CA ILE A 63 -8.94 -10.83 14.20
C ILE A 63 -8.94 -12.29 13.71
N THR A 64 -8.45 -12.49 12.50
CA THR A 64 -8.33 -13.81 11.85
C THR A 64 -6.89 -14.02 11.37
N PRO A 65 -6.48 -15.23 10.94
CA PRO A 65 -5.14 -15.49 10.40
C PRO A 65 -4.83 -14.78 9.06
N ASP A 66 -5.78 -14.03 8.48
CA ASP A 66 -5.65 -13.40 7.15
C ASP A 66 -4.86 -12.08 7.22
N MET A 67 -3.59 -12.16 7.61
CA MET A 67 -2.69 -11.01 7.73
C MET A 67 -1.79 -10.88 6.51
N GLU A 68 -1.59 -9.64 6.05
CA GLU A 68 -0.69 -9.31 4.93
C GLU A 68 0.77 -9.12 5.37
N SER A 69 1.02 -9.08 6.69
CA SER A 69 2.34 -9.09 7.30
C SER A 69 2.28 -9.53 8.76
N GLU A 70 3.43 -9.65 9.43
CA GLU A 70 3.54 -10.17 10.80
C GLU A 70 2.97 -9.23 11.89
N ARG A 71 2.73 -7.94 11.56
CA ARG A 71 2.25 -6.92 12.50
C ARG A 71 1.41 -5.84 11.83
N PRO A 72 0.65 -5.06 12.59
CA PRO A 72 0.00 -3.86 12.04
C PRO A 72 1.02 -2.75 11.77
N TRP A 73 0.70 -1.91 10.76
CA TRP A 73 1.57 -0.84 10.29
C TRP A 73 1.01 0.57 10.40
N PRO A 74 -0.33 0.80 10.32
CA PRO A 74 -0.86 2.16 10.51
C PRO A 74 -0.43 2.73 11.86
N ASP A 75 -0.09 4.01 11.87
CA ASP A 75 0.25 4.75 13.09
C ASP A 75 -0.96 4.97 13.99
N GLY A 76 -2.17 4.97 13.41
CA GLY A 76 -3.42 5.13 14.13
C GLY A 76 -4.62 4.58 13.37
N TYR A 77 -5.71 4.32 14.08
CA TYR A 77 -6.90 3.71 13.52
C TYR A 77 -8.18 4.45 13.91
N ILE A 78 -9.01 4.80 12.93
CA ILE A 78 -10.14 5.71 13.13
C ILE A 78 -11.39 5.08 12.56
N VAL A 79 -12.43 4.90 13.40
CA VAL A 79 -13.67 4.22 13.02
C VAL A 79 -14.91 4.96 13.52
N ARG A 80 -16.04 4.77 12.84
CA ARG A 80 -17.34 5.25 13.33
C ARG A 80 -17.80 4.41 14.51
N GLU A 81 -17.85 3.10 14.35
CA GLU A 81 -18.27 2.16 15.37
C GLU A 81 -17.39 0.92 15.34
N LEU A 82 -16.93 0.51 16.53
CA LEU A 82 -16.21 -0.74 16.71
C LEU A 82 -17.15 -1.79 17.26
N SER A 83 -17.19 -2.96 16.62
CA SER A 83 -17.98 -4.11 17.09
C SER A 83 -17.49 -4.54 18.47
N ARG A 84 -18.44 -4.62 19.41
CA ARG A 84 -18.15 -5.04 20.80
C ARG A 84 -17.96 -6.55 20.91
N MET A 85 -18.58 -7.31 20.02
CA MET A 85 -18.57 -8.76 20.06
C MET A 85 -18.45 -9.29 18.62
N PRO A 86 -17.23 -9.65 18.20
CA PRO A 86 -17.04 -10.26 16.89
C PRO A 86 -17.69 -11.62 16.82
N SER A 87 -18.22 -11.96 15.64
CA SER A 87 -18.89 -13.24 15.38
C SER A 87 -18.37 -13.87 14.09
N ASN A 88 -17.35 -14.71 14.22
CA ASN A 88 -16.76 -15.49 13.15
C ASN A 88 -16.09 -16.73 13.72
N PHE A 89 -16.22 -17.88 13.06
CA PHE A 89 -15.61 -19.14 13.54
C PHE A 89 -14.06 -19.13 13.53
N ARG A 90 -13.44 -18.20 12.78
CA ARG A 90 -11.99 -18.00 12.73
C ARG A 90 -11.49 -16.87 13.64
N CYS A 91 -12.38 -16.29 14.46
CA CYS A 91 -12.03 -15.16 15.32
C CYS A 91 -11.08 -15.58 16.43
N GLU A 92 -9.91 -14.94 16.51
CA GLU A 92 -8.88 -15.17 17.52
C GLU A 92 -8.82 -14.03 18.57
N GLY A 93 -9.52 -12.91 18.34
CA GLY A 93 -9.54 -11.78 19.25
C GLY A 93 -10.30 -10.56 18.70
N THR A 94 -10.34 -9.50 19.49
CA THR A 94 -10.97 -8.24 19.09
C THR A 94 -9.95 -7.29 18.44
N ILE A 95 -10.44 -6.33 17.64
CA ILE A 95 -9.58 -5.26 17.12
C ILE A 95 -9.02 -4.42 18.26
N GLN A 96 -9.80 -4.14 19.30
CA GLN A 96 -9.33 -3.36 20.42
C GLN A 96 -8.11 -4.00 21.07
N ASP A 97 -8.18 -5.29 21.42
CA ASP A 97 -7.05 -6.03 22.02
C ASP A 97 -5.84 -6.05 21.08
N PHE A 98 -6.09 -6.18 19.77
CA PHE A 98 -5.04 -6.18 18.76
C PHE A 98 -4.32 -4.83 18.67
N LEU A 99 -5.06 -3.72 18.68
CA LEU A 99 -4.47 -2.37 18.68
C LEU A 99 -3.71 -2.10 19.99
N GLU A 100 -4.28 -2.47 21.14
CA GLU A 100 -3.62 -2.32 22.45
C GLU A 100 -2.32 -3.11 22.52
N LYS A 101 -2.33 -4.39 22.11
CA LYS A 101 -1.15 -5.26 22.11
C LYS A 101 -0.02 -4.73 21.21
N ASN A 102 -0.35 -4.04 20.15
CA ASN A 102 0.60 -3.51 19.17
C ASN A 102 0.91 -2.02 19.35
N ASP A 103 0.48 -1.42 20.46
CA ASP A 103 0.69 0.01 20.79
C ASP A 103 0.18 0.99 19.71
N ILE A 104 -0.96 0.68 19.09
CA ILE A 104 -1.59 1.53 18.08
C ILE A 104 -2.75 2.31 18.70
N PRO A 105 -2.71 3.64 18.73
CA PRO A 105 -3.82 4.46 19.18
C PRO A 105 -4.96 4.45 18.15
N GLY A 106 -6.19 4.49 18.65
CA GLY A 106 -7.36 4.58 17.80
C GLY A 106 -8.48 5.39 18.43
N VAL A 107 -9.39 5.83 17.57
CA VAL A 107 -10.58 6.63 17.96
C VAL A 107 -11.82 6.02 17.33
N ALA A 108 -12.81 5.71 18.17
CA ALA A 108 -14.14 5.28 17.74
C ALA A 108 -15.21 6.33 18.11
N GLY A 109 -16.35 6.31 17.44
CA GLY A 109 -17.49 7.17 17.74
C GLY A 109 -17.47 8.53 17.05
N ILE A 110 -16.56 8.77 16.11
CA ILE A 110 -16.52 10.03 15.37
C ILE A 110 -17.31 9.94 14.05
N ASP A 111 -17.67 11.10 13.52
CA ASP A 111 -18.31 11.18 12.21
C ASP A 111 -17.29 10.99 11.08
N THR A 112 -17.04 9.73 10.73
CA THR A 112 -16.10 9.37 9.65
C THR A 112 -16.55 9.87 8.28
N ARG A 113 -17.86 10.07 8.06
CA ARG A 113 -18.39 10.67 6.83
C ARG A 113 -18.01 12.14 6.71
N ALA A 114 -18.19 12.93 7.79
CA ALA A 114 -17.77 14.32 7.82
C ALA A 114 -16.26 14.46 7.64
N LEU A 115 -15.47 13.64 8.33
CA LEU A 115 -14.02 13.59 8.19
C LEU A 115 -13.59 13.27 6.75
N THR A 116 -14.16 12.22 6.15
CA THR A 116 -13.86 11.84 4.75
C THR A 116 -14.22 12.98 3.78
N LYS A 117 -15.31 13.71 4.01
CA LYS A 117 -15.67 14.86 3.19
C LYS A 117 -14.60 15.95 3.24
N ILE A 118 -14.08 16.27 4.42
CA ILE A 118 -12.98 17.24 4.60
C ILE A 118 -11.75 16.79 3.83
N LEU A 119 -11.33 15.53 3.97
CA LEU A 119 -10.17 14.97 3.28
C LEU A 119 -10.33 14.96 1.75
N ARG A 120 -11.54 14.72 1.24
CA ARG A 120 -11.82 14.80 -0.20
C ARG A 120 -11.78 16.23 -0.73
N GLU A 121 -12.29 17.18 0.04
CA GLU A 121 -12.36 18.59 -0.36
C GLU A 121 -11.03 19.32 -0.23
N LYS A 122 -10.25 19.03 0.83
CA LYS A 122 -9.00 19.73 1.12
C LYS A 122 -7.74 18.94 0.76
N GLY A 123 -7.84 17.62 0.63
CA GLY A 123 -6.73 16.68 0.48
C GLY A 123 -6.46 15.91 1.76
N THR A 124 -5.66 14.85 1.68
CA THR A 124 -5.08 14.21 2.87
C THR A 124 -4.23 15.23 3.62
N MET A 125 -4.26 15.18 4.94
CA MET A 125 -3.57 16.14 5.78
C MET A 125 -3.07 15.49 7.07
N ASN A 126 -2.12 16.14 7.72
CA ASN A 126 -1.62 15.66 8.99
C ASN A 126 -2.63 15.84 10.11
N GLY A 127 -2.61 14.91 11.04
CA GLY A 127 -3.43 14.95 12.23
C GLY A 127 -2.75 14.30 13.42
N MET A 128 -3.29 14.58 14.61
CA MET A 128 -2.84 14.01 15.88
C MET A 128 -3.96 13.23 16.51
N ILE A 129 -3.67 12.02 16.97
CA ILE A 129 -4.55 11.27 17.88
C ILE A 129 -3.98 11.42 19.28
N THR A 130 -4.82 11.88 20.22
CA THR A 130 -4.43 12.08 21.62
C THR A 130 -5.58 11.78 22.58
N THR A 131 -5.26 11.33 23.78
CA THR A 131 -6.20 11.18 24.91
C THR A 131 -6.08 12.33 25.92
N ASN A 132 -5.17 13.28 25.68
CA ASN A 132 -4.99 14.45 26.53
C ASN A 132 -6.15 15.43 26.31
N GLU A 133 -6.99 15.61 27.34
CA GLU A 133 -8.12 16.56 27.30
C GLU A 133 -7.67 18.03 27.39
N ASN A 134 -6.44 18.31 27.82
CA ASN A 134 -5.87 19.64 27.96
C ASN A 134 -4.97 20.03 26.79
N TYR A 135 -5.30 19.59 25.56
CA TYR A 135 -4.52 19.93 24.37
C TYR A 135 -4.61 21.44 24.04
N ASN A 136 -3.53 21.97 23.45
CA ASN A 136 -3.46 23.36 22.99
C ASN A 136 -3.31 23.38 21.46
N LEU A 137 -4.33 23.91 20.76
CA LEU A 137 -4.33 23.98 19.30
C LEU A 137 -3.23 24.88 18.75
N ASP A 138 -2.91 25.99 19.45
CA ASP A 138 -1.85 26.93 19.01
C ASP A 138 -0.46 26.28 19.01
N GLU A 139 -0.27 25.24 19.82
CA GLU A 139 0.98 24.47 19.87
C GLU A 139 0.98 23.26 18.90
N ILE A 140 -0.18 22.63 18.72
CA ILE A 140 -0.33 21.40 17.93
C ILE A 140 -0.34 21.71 16.44
N ILE A 141 -1.14 22.68 15.99
CA ILE A 141 -1.30 22.97 14.54
C ILE A 141 0.03 23.28 13.84
N PRO A 142 0.96 24.07 14.40
CA PRO A 142 2.26 24.27 13.79
C PRO A 142 3.08 22.97 13.67
N LYS A 143 3.01 22.09 14.67
CA LYS A 143 3.67 20.77 14.63
C LYS A 143 3.11 19.87 13.54
N LEU A 144 1.77 19.85 13.39
CA LEU A 144 1.10 19.09 12.34
C LEU A 144 1.52 19.57 10.95
N LYS A 145 1.53 20.89 10.73
CA LYS A 145 1.93 21.47 9.44
C LYS A 145 3.40 21.23 9.06
N ALA A 146 4.25 21.09 10.07
CA ALA A 146 5.69 20.82 9.87
C ALA A 146 6.02 19.33 9.76
N TYR A 147 5.06 18.45 10.05
CA TYR A 147 5.30 17.01 10.06
C TYR A 147 5.47 16.46 8.64
N THR A 148 6.50 15.65 8.45
CA THR A 148 6.75 14.87 7.24
C THR A 148 7.03 13.41 7.63
N THR A 149 6.57 12.47 6.83
CA THR A 149 6.72 11.04 7.12
C THR A 149 8.17 10.55 6.89
N GLY A 150 8.90 11.21 5.97
CA GLY A 150 10.25 10.81 5.55
C GLY A 150 10.27 9.47 4.83
N ASN A 151 11.46 8.89 4.67
CA ASN A 151 11.60 7.56 4.06
C ASN A 151 11.02 6.48 4.98
N VAL A 152 9.94 5.86 4.55
CA VAL A 152 9.21 4.83 5.31
C VAL A 152 9.56 3.42 4.85
N VAL A 153 10.14 3.26 3.66
CA VAL A 153 10.55 1.95 3.12
C VAL A 153 11.54 1.27 4.06
N ASP A 154 12.48 2.01 4.63
CA ASP A 154 13.47 1.49 5.59
C ASP A 154 12.86 0.87 6.85
N LYS A 155 11.64 1.28 7.21
CA LYS A 155 10.94 0.76 8.40
C LYS A 155 10.19 -0.54 8.12
N VAL A 156 9.85 -0.81 6.86
CA VAL A 156 8.94 -1.90 6.47
C VAL A 156 9.63 -3.03 5.72
N THR A 157 10.76 -2.77 5.06
CA THR A 157 11.52 -3.78 4.33
C THR A 157 12.05 -4.87 5.26
N CYS A 158 12.20 -6.08 4.74
CA CYS A 158 12.84 -7.17 5.49
C CYS A 158 14.32 -6.85 5.79
N THR A 159 14.83 -7.38 6.89
CA THR A 159 16.22 -7.16 7.32
C THR A 159 17.21 -8.15 6.73
N GLU A 160 16.72 -9.27 6.22
CA GLU A 160 17.53 -10.35 5.65
C GLU A 160 16.80 -11.03 4.50
N LYS A 161 17.59 -11.64 3.62
CA LYS A 161 17.12 -12.42 2.49
C LYS A 161 16.34 -13.66 2.96
N LYS A 162 15.12 -13.86 2.42
CA LYS A 162 14.25 -15.00 2.72
C LYS A 162 13.93 -15.77 1.44
N VAL A 163 13.81 -17.09 1.53
CA VAL A 163 13.47 -17.93 0.37
C VAL A 163 12.22 -18.76 0.64
N LEU A 164 11.20 -18.57 -0.19
CA LEU A 164 10.05 -19.45 -0.28
C LEU A 164 10.33 -20.51 -1.37
N LYS A 165 10.52 -21.76 -0.93
CA LYS A 165 10.87 -22.86 -1.83
C LYS A 165 9.77 -23.13 -2.85
N GLY A 166 10.18 -23.38 -4.10
CA GLY A 166 9.36 -23.79 -5.22
C GLY A 166 10.16 -24.66 -6.17
N GLN A 167 9.50 -25.25 -7.17
CA GLN A 167 10.17 -26.13 -8.15
C GLN A 167 10.18 -25.53 -9.57
N GLY A 168 9.52 -24.36 -9.73
CA GLY A 168 9.39 -23.67 -11.01
C GLY A 168 10.40 -22.54 -11.18
N LYS A 169 9.94 -21.43 -11.74
CA LYS A 169 10.74 -20.24 -12.02
C LYS A 169 11.28 -19.61 -10.75
N ARG A 170 12.50 -19.08 -10.80
CA ARG A 170 13.13 -18.35 -9.70
C ARG A 170 12.80 -16.86 -9.84
N VAL A 171 12.10 -16.33 -8.86
CA VAL A 171 11.70 -14.93 -8.84
C VAL A 171 12.44 -14.21 -7.72
N ALA A 172 13.14 -13.13 -8.07
CA ALA A 172 13.70 -12.19 -7.11
C ALA A 172 12.63 -11.13 -6.76
N LEU A 173 12.19 -11.06 -5.51
CA LEU A 173 11.24 -10.09 -5.04
C LEU A 173 11.96 -9.04 -4.20
N MET A 174 12.00 -7.78 -4.66
CA MET A 174 12.48 -6.64 -3.86
C MET A 174 11.37 -6.19 -2.92
N ASP A 175 11.66 -6.20 -1.63
CA ASP A 175 10.70 -5.88 -0.57
C ASP A 175 10.78 -4.41 -0.17
N PHE A 176 9.84 -3.62 -0.67
CA PHE A 176 9.64 -2.22 -0.28
C PHE A 176 8.55 -2.05 0.79
N GLY A 177 8.10 -3.13 1.39
CA GLY A 177 6.92 -3.28 2.22
C GLY A 177 5.90 -4.21 1.56
N ALA A 178 6.38 -5.37 1.13
CA ALA A 178 5.60 -6.34 0.38
C ALA A 178 4.48 -6.94 1.23
N LYS A 179 3.27 -6.99 0.68
CA LYS A 179 2.21 -7.83 1.22
C LYS A 179 2.55 -9.29 0.99
N ASN A 180 2.31 -10.12 2.00
CA ASN A 180 2.56 -11.57 1.95
C ASN A 180 1.91 -12.23 0.73
N ASN A 181 0.75 -11.73 0.32
CA ASN A 181 0.01 -12.29 -0.81
C ASN A 181 0.74 -12.16 -2.16
N ILE A 182 1.68 -11.22 -2.33
CA ILE A 182 2.49 -11.12 -3.55
C ILE A 182 3.40 -12.33 -3.68
N ALA A 183 4.21 -12.60 -2.65
CA ALA A 183 5.11 -13.75 -2.62
C ALA A 183 4.34 -15.08 -2.67
N LYS A 184 3.22 -15.16 -1.93
CA LYS A 184 2.31 -16.31 -1.93
C LYS A 184 1.70 -16.58 -3.30
N SER A 185 1.23 -15.55 -4.00
CA SER A 185 0.65 -15.68 -5.35
C SER A 185 1.64 -16.26 -6.37
N LEU A 186 2.92 -15.89 -6.28
CA LEU A 186 3.99 -16.47 -7.10
C LEU A 186 4.32 -17.91 -6.68
N ASN A 187 4.43 -18.15 -5.37
CA ASN A 187 4.78 -19.48 -4.85
C ASN A 187 3.69 -20.52 -5.10
N GLU A 188 2.42 -20.17 -4.97
CA GLU A 188 1.26 -21.03 -5.31
C GLU A 188 1.22 -21.41 -6.79
N ARG A 189 1.85 -20.60 -7.67
CA ARG A 189 2.07 -20.90 -9.09
C ARG A 189 3.36 -21.67 -9.37
N GLY A 190 3.99 -22.17 -8.30
CA GLY A 190 5.18 -23.04 -8.36
C GLY A 190 6.51 -22.30 -8.34
N CYS A 191 6.55 -20.97 -8.32
CA CYS A 191 7.80 -20.22 -8.30
C CYS A 191 8.58 -20.43 -6.99
N GLU A 192 9.91 -20.55 -7.08
CA GLU A 192 10.78 -20.29 -5.95
C GLU A 192 10.94 -18.77 -5.84
N VAL A 193 10.59 -18.19 -4.69
CA VAL A 193 10.62 -16.73 -4.48
C VAL A 193 11.70 -16.39 -3.47
N THR A 194 12.69 -15.63 -3.90
CA THR A 194 13.71 -15.06 -3.03
C THR A 194 13.35 -13.60 -2.74
N ILE A 195 13.08 -13.28 -1.47
CA ILE A 195 12.73 -11.93 -1.02
C ILE A 195 14.03 -11.24 -0.58
N TYR A 196 14.28 -10.06 -1.13
CA TYR A 196 15.46 -9.24 -0.87
C TYR A 196 15.08 -7.95 -0.15
N PRO A 197 15.89 -7.48 0.81
CA PRO A 197 15.75 -6.14 1.37
C PRO A 197 15.77 -5.05 0.28
N ALA A 198 15.11 -3.93 0.54
CA ALA A 198 14.93 -2.83 -0.42
C ALA A 198 16.25 -2.27 -0.98
N HIS A 199 17.31 -2.28 -0.19
CA HIS A 199 18.64 -1.74 -0.57
C HIS A 199 19.61 -2.79 -1.12
N THR A 200 19.12 -3.99 -1.45
CA THR A 200 19.97 -4.99 -2.12
C THR A 200 20.35 -4.50 -3.51
N THR A 201 21.64 -4.63 -3.85
CA THR A 201 22.15 -4.15 -5.15
C THR A 201 21.66 -4.99 -6.31
N ALA A 202 21.55 -4.38 -7.49
CA ALA A 202 21.21 -5.07 -8.71
C ALA A 202 22.22 -6.19 -9.02
N GLU A 203 23.51 -5.97 -8.74
CA GLU A 203 24.58 -6.96 -8.91
C GLU A 203 24.32 -8.22 -8.08
N GLU A 204 23.94 -8.07 -6.80
CA GLU A 204 23.63 -9.19 -5.92
C GLU A 204 22.40 -9.96 -6.42
N ILE A 205 21.33 -9.26 -6.78
CA ILE A 205 20.09 -9.87 -7.29
C ILE A 205 20.36 -10.65 -8.58
N LEU A 206 21.06 -10.04 -9.55
CA LEU A 206 21.38 -10.65 -10.84
C LEU A 206 22.39 -11.79 -10.68
N GLY A 207 23.28 -11.72 -9.69
CA GLY A 207 24.23 -12.79 -9.35
C GLY A 207 23.56 -14.11 -8.97
N ASP A 208 22.36 -14.06 -8.41
CA ASP A 208 21.54 -15.25 -8.11
C ASP A 208 20.83 -15.83 -9.37
N ASN A 209 20.98 -15.20 -10.53
CA ASN A 209 20.40 -15.61 -11.82
C ASN A 209 18.87 -15.84 -11.76
N PRO A 210 18.03 -14.87 -11.39
CA PRO A 210 16.59 -15.01 -11.38
C PRO A 210 16.04 -15.14 -12.81
N ASP A 211 14.94 -15.89 -12.97
CA ASP A 211 14.17 -15.93 -14.21
C ASP A 211 13.31 -14.68 -14.40
N GLY A 212 12.97 -14.00 -13.32
CA GLY A 212 12.22 -12.75 -13.33
C GLY A 212 12.34 -11.97 -12.01
N ILE A 213 12.01 -10.69 -12.05
CA ILE A 213 12.10 -9.77 -10.92
C ILE A 213 10.72 -9.22 -10.61
N MET A 214 10.33 -9.24 -9.33
CA MET A 214 9.14 -8.61 -8.80
C MET A 214 9.53 -7.41 -7.97
N LEU A 215 8.99 -6.22 -8.29
CA LEU A 215 9.11 -5.03 -7.47
C LEU A 215 7.81 -4.87 -6.68
N SER A 216 7.88 -4.92 -5.36
CA SER A 216 6.70 -4.96 -4.50
C SER A 216 5.99 -3.61 -4.37
N ASN A 217 4.83 -3.64 -3.72
CA ASN A 217 4.21 -2.46 -3.13
C ASN A 217 5.03 -1.92 -1.96
N GLY A 218 4.64 -0.75 -1.45
CA GLY A 218 5.25 -0.14 -0.27
C GLY A 218 4.67 1.24 0.05
N PRO A 219 5.05 1.82 1.19
CA PRO A 219 4.61 3.14 1.65
C PRO A 219 5.48 4.29 1.13
N GLY A 220 4.98 5.51 1.32
CA GLY A 220 5.75 6.74 1.23
C GLY A 220 5.76 7.43 -0.13
N ASP A 221 6.59 8.44 -0.25
CA ASP A 221 6.86 9.15 -1.50
C ASP A 221 7.93 8.38 -2.29
N PRO A 222 7.66 7.95 -3.53
CA PRO A 222 8.66 7.22 -4.32
C PRO A 222 9.94 8.04 -4.57
N LYS A 223 9.87 9.37 -4.56
CA LYS A 223 11.04 10.26 -4.75
C LYS A 223 12.02 10.24 -3.59
N GLU A 224 11.61 9.79 -2.41
CA GLU A 224 12.49 9.59 -1.25
C GLU A 224 13.42 8.36 -1.42
N CYS A 225 13.12 7.45 -2.34
CA CYS A 225 13.82 6.19 -2.56
C CYS A 225 14.98 6.31 -3.57
N VAL A 226 15.80 7.37 -3.48
CA VAL A 226 16.81 7.73 -4.50
C VAL A 226 17.77 6.59 -4.83
N ASP A 227 18.28 5.88 -3.81
CA ASP A 227 19.27 4.82 -4.04
C ASP A 227 18.60 3.56 -4.61
N ILE A 228 17.38 3.24 -4.18
CA ILE A 228 16.59 2.14 -4.74
C ILE A 228 16.29 2.38 -6.23
N ILE A 229 15.96 3.63 -6.62
CA ILE A 229 15.72 3.99 -8.02
C ILE A 229 16.95 3.72 -8.89
N LYS A 230 18.18 3.95 -8.40
CA LYS A 230 19.41 3.64 -9.14
C LYS A 230 19.56 2.14 -9.38
N GLU A 231 19.34 1.32 -8.35
CA GLU A 231 19.40 -0.14 -8.49
C GLU A 231 18.31 -0.67 -9.46
N ILE A 232 17.11 -0.11 -9.41
CA ILE A 232 16.03 -0.46 -10.35
C ILE A 232 16.41 -0.11 -11.79
N LYS A 233 17.16 0.98 -12.01
CA LYS A 233 17.67 1.34 -13.34
C LYS A 233 18.62 0.29 -13.89
N GLU A 234 19.54 -0.24 -13.06
CA GLU A 234 20.43 -1.34 -13.44
C GLU A 234 19.65 -2.63 -13.75
N LEU A 235 18.63 -2.94 -12.94
CA LEU A 235 17.73 -4.06 -13.19
C LEU A 235 16.94 -3.90 -14.50
N TYR A 236 16.48 -2.69 -14.82
CA TYR A 236 15.83 -2.39 -16.11
C TYR A 236 16.75 -2.68 -17.29
N ASP A 237 18.04 -2.36 -17.18
CA ASP A 237 19.02 -2.55 -18.24
C ASP A 237 19.45 -4.03 -18.41
N SER A 238 19.21 -4.89 -17.41
CA SER A 238 19.57 -6.31 -17.41
C SER A 238 18.81 -7.19 -18.40
N ASN A 239 17.67 -6.73 -18.91
CA ASN A 239 16.72 -7.49 -19.77
C ASN A 239 16.06 -8.71 -19.09
N VAL A 240 16.19 -8.91 -17.79
CA VAL A 240 15.39 -9.88 -17.03
C VAL A 240 13.94 -9.41 -17.02
N PRO A 241 12.93 -10.29 -17.21
CA PRO A 241 11.53 -9.91 -17.10
C PRO A 241 11.18 -9.28 -15.75
N ILE A 242 10.46 -8.15 -15.74
CA ILE A 242 10.07 -7.45 -14.51
C ILE A 242 8.56 -7.25 -14.47
N PHE A 243 7.98 -7.55 -13.31
CA PHE A 243 6.64 -7.14 -12.92
C PHE A 243 6.73 -6.25 -11.67
N ALA A 244 6.03 -5.10 -11.67
CA ALA A 244 6.07 -4.16 -10.55
C ALA A 244 4.66 -3.75 -10.12
N ILE A 245 4.45 -3.61 -8.81
CA ILE A 245 3.17 -3.34 -8.18
C ILE A 245 3.26 -2.07 -7.33
N CYS A 246 2.31 -1.15 -7.49
CA CYS A 246 2.09 0.04 -6.67
C CYS A 246 3.36 0.90 -6.53
N LEU A 247 4.06 0.89 -5.39
CA LEU A 247 5.33 1.62 -5.23
C LEU A 247 6.37 1.16 -6.25
N GLY A 248 6.49 -0.15 -6.50
CA GLY A 248 7.40 -0.68 -7.52
C GLY A 248 7.13 -0.13 -8.92
N HIS A 249 5.85 0.05 -9.29
CA HIS A 249 5.45 0.72 -10.54
C HIS A 249 5.96 2.17 -10.60
N GLN A 250 5.79 2.92 -9.51
CA GLN A 250 6.23 4.32 -9.42
C GLN A 250 7.77 4.44 -9.46
N LEU A 251 8.47 3.56 -8.74
CA LEU A 251 9.94 3.51 -8.75
C LEU A 251 10.51 3.16 -10.12
N MET A 252 9.89 2.19 -10.83
CA MET A 252 10.28 1.83 -12.19
C MET A 252 10.06 3.00 -13.17
N ALA A 253 8.96 3.75 -13.03
CA ALA A 253 8.70 4.93 -13.83
C ALA A 253 9.75 6.02 -13.60
N LEU A 254 10.11 6.30 -12.34
CA LEU A 254 11.19 7.25 -11.98
C LEU A 254 12.55 6.79 -12.49
N ALA A 255 12.88 5.50 -12.37
CA ALA A 255 14.15 4.93 -12.85
C ALA A 255 14.33 5.05 -14.37
N THR A 256 13.22 5.20 -15.10
CA THR A 256 13.20 5.31 -16.57
C THR A 256 12.91 6.73 -17.06
N GLY A 257 12.97 7.73 -16.18
CA GLY A 257 12.93 9.16 -16.51
C GLY A 257 11.54 9.80 -16.52
N ALA A 258 10.48 9.08 -16.14
CA ALA A 258 9.17 9.65 -15.89
C ALA A 258 9.12 10.39 -14.54
N ASP A 259 7.98 10.96 -14.20
CA ASP A 259 7.77 11.69 -12.95
C ASP A 259 6.52 11.18 -12.21
N THR A 260 6.41 11.54 -10.94
CA THR A 260 5.26 11.23 -10.08
C THR A 260 4.81 12.45 -9.32
N HIS A 261 3.52 12.52 -8.97
CA HIS A 261 3.01 13.56 -8.09
C HIS A 261 2.07 13.00 -7.03
N LYS A 262 1.94 13.74 -5.92
CA LYS A 262 0.99 13.41 -4.85
C LYS A 262 -0.42 13.75 -5.29
N MET A 263 -1.31 12.78 -5.18
CA MET A 263 -2.73 12.97 -5.44
C MET A 263 -3.38 13.73 -4.28
N LYS A 264 -4.50 14.39 -4.54
CA LYS A 264 -5.23 15.15 -3.52
C LYS A 264 -5.63 14.29 -2.30
N TYR A 265 -6.14 13.08 -2.53
CA TYR A 265 -6.53 12.15 -1.46
C TYR A 265 -6.19 10.68 -1.79
N GLY A 266 -5.63 10.41 -2.97
CA GLY A 266 -5.24 9.07 -3.40
C GLY A 266 -6.41 8.13 -3.68
N HIS A 267 -6.07 6.90 -4.06
CA HIS A 267 -7.03 5.80 -4.22
C HIS A 267 -6.83 4.78 -3.11
N ARG A 268 -7.87 4.51 -2.30
CA ARG A 268 -7.84 3.49 -1.24
C ARG A 268 -9.20 2.82 -1.10
N GLY A 269 -9.24 1.54 -1.43
CA GLY A 269 -10.44 0.71 -1.39
C GLY A 269 -10.43 -0.42 -2.40
N GLY A 270 -11.40 -1.32 -2.33
CA GLY A 270 -11.52 -2.51 -3.18
C GLY A 270 -12.52 -2.37 -4.34
N ASN A 271 -12.85 -1.14 -4.78
CA ASN A 271 -13.91 -0.87 -5.74
C ASN A 271 -13.54 0.13 -6.84
N HIS A 272 -12.26 0.21 -7.19
CA HIS A 272 -11.76 1.13 -8.21
C HIS A 272 -11.77 0.46 -9.60
N PRO A 273 -12.49 1.03 -10.58
CA PRO A 273 -12.53 0.47 -11.94
C PRO A 273 -11.27 0.88 -12.72
N VAL A 274 -10.55 -0.12 -13.22
CA VAL A 274 -9.35 0.05 -14.04
C VAL A 274 -9.58 -0.54 -15.42
N LYS A 275 -9.29 0.21 -16.46
CA LYS A 275 -9.43 -0.21 -17.85
C LYS A 275 -8.08 -0.65 -18.41
N ASP A 276 -8.01 -1.88 -18.90
CA ASP A 276 -6.94 -2.38 -19.74
C ASP A 276 -7.06 -1.76 -21.14
N LEU A 277 -6.05 -1.01 -21.55
CA LEU A 277 -6.06 -0.29 -22.83
C LEU A 277 -5.88 -1.20 -24.05
N ALA A 278 -5.23 -2.35 -23.87
CA ALA A 278 -5.00 -3.31 -24.96
C ALA A 278 -6.29 -4.07 -25.32
N THR A 279 -7.10 -4.43 -24.31
CA THR A 279 -8.31 -5.24 -24.49
C THR A 279 -9.61 -4.41 -24.44
N GLY A 280 -9.54 -3.21 -23.87
CA GLY A 280 -10.69 -2.35 -23.57
C GLY A 280 -11.54 -2.84 -22.39
N ARG A 281 -11.16 -3.94 -21.73
CA ARG A 281 -11.88 -4.53 -20.61
C ARG A 281 -11.67 -3.69 -19.34
N VAL A 282 -12.73 -3.60 -18.54
CA VAL A 282 -12.67 -2.95 -17.21
C VAL A 282 -12.70 -4.02 -16.13
N TYR A 283 -11.78 -3.88 -15.18
CA TYR A 283 -11.68 -4.71 -13.98
C TYR A 283 -11.97 -3.85 -12.75
N ILE A 284 -12.54 -4.44 -11.71
CA ILE A 284 -12.58 -3.81 -10.39
C ILE A 284 -11.32 -4.22 -9.65
N SER A 285 -10.62 -3.24 -9.09
CA SER A 285 -9.32 -3.45 -8.45
C SER A 285 -9.28 -2.96 -7.01
N SER A 286 -8.34 -3.54 -6.26
CA SER A 286 -7.92 -3.02 -4.97
C SER A 286 -6.85 -1.96 -5.16
N GLN A 287 -6.95 -0.86 -4.40
CA GLN A 287 -6.07 0.30 -4.49
C GLN A 287 -5.63 0.74 -3.10
N ASN A 288 -4.37 1.12 -2.96
CA ASN A 288 -3.84 1.80 -1.77
C ASN A 288 -2.61 2.62 -2.13
N HIS A 289 -2.81 3.80 -2.71
CA HIS A 289 -1.71 4.72 -3.05
C HIS A 289 -2.10 6.18 -2.95
N GLY A 290 -1.13 7.02 -2.61
CA GLY A 290 -1.26 8.48 -2.54
C GLY A 290 -0.53 9.22 -3.65
N TYR A 291 0.27 8.52 -4.45
CA TYR A 291 1.06 9.05 -5.57
C TYR A 291 0.66 8.35 -6.86
N VAL A 292 0.89 9.03 -7.98
CA VAL A 292 0.58 8.51 -9.33
C VAL A 292 1.68 8.92 -10.30
N VAL A 293 1.90 8.11 -11.33
CA VAL A 293 2.83 8.41 -12.43
C VAL A 293 2.22 9.42 -13.39
N ASP A 294 2.97 10.45 -13.72
CA ASP A 294 2.59 11.49 -14.69
C ASP A 294 2.66 10.96 -16.12
N THR A 295 1.52 10.71 -16.73
CA THR A 295 1.44 10.20 -18.11
C THR A 295 2.10 11.16 -19.12
N ASP A 296 1.98 12.47 -18.91
CA ASP A 296 2.54 13.51 -19.79
C ASP A 296 4.08 13.61 -19.70
N LYS A 297 4.69 12.95 -18.74
CA LYS A 297 6.15 12.89 -18.54
C LYS A 297 6.77 11.59 -19.04
N LEU A 298 5.97 10.67 -19.58
CA LEU A 298 6.48 9.44 -20.15
C LEU A 298 7.12 9.71 -21.51
N ASP A 299 8.33 9.15 -21.71
CA ASP A 299 8.89 9.04 -23.06
C ASP A 299 8.21 7.85 -23.78
N PRO A 300 7.48 8.08 -24.88
CA PRO A 300 6.78 7.03 -25.61
C PRO A 300 7.73 6.01 -26.25
N ASN A 301 9.02 6.31 -26.38
CA ASN A 301 10.03 5.34 -26.80
C ASN A 301 10.46 4.39 -25.67
N VAL A 302 10.17 4.73 -24.42
CA VAL A 302 10.53 3.95 -23.22
C VAL A 302 9.33 3.18 -22.69
N ALA A 303 8.20 3.84 -22.50
CA ALA A 303 7.01 3.22 -21.92
C ALA A 303 5.72 3.87 -22.44
N GLU A 304 4.65 3.09 -22.46
CA GLU A 304 3.31 3.52 -22.80
C GLU A 304 2.31 3.14 -21.72
N PRO A 305 1.22 3.92 -21.49
CA PRO A 305 0.15 3.55 -20.59
C PRO A 305 -0.47 2.22 -21.01
N ALA A 306 -0.61 1.30 -20.06
CA ALA A 306 -1.25 -0.01 -20.25
C ALA A 306 -2.62 -0.07 -19.57
N PHE A 307 -2.77 0.63 -18.45
CA PHE A 307 -4.00 0.69 -17.65
C PHE A 307 -4.30 2.13 -17.25
N ILE A 308 -5.60 2.47 -17.17
CA ILE A 308 -6.09 3.77 -16.68
C ILE A 308 -7.24 3.58 -15.70
N ASN A 309 -7.34 4.47 -14.71
CA ASN A 309 -8.50 4.56 -13.83
C ASN A 309 -9.69 5.13 -14.61
N VAL A 310 -10.85 4.46 -14.53
CA VAL A 310 -12.04 4.89 -15.30
C VAL A 310 -12.67 6.15 -14.68
N ASN A 311 -12.49 6.40 -13.39
CA ASN A 311 -13.13 7.50 -12.68
C ASN A 311 -12.45 8.86 -12.95
N ASP A 312 -11.12 8.89 -13.03
CA ASP A 312 -10.36 10.15 -13.12
C ASP A 312 -9.28 10.16 -14.21
N GLY A 313 -9.08 9.04 -14.91
CA GLY A 313 -8.14 8.92 -16.03
C GLY A 313 -6.67 8.83 -15.61
N THR A 314 -6.37 8.69 -14.32
CA THR A 314 -4.99 8.54 -13.84
C THR A 314 -4.34 7.27 -14.37
N ASN A 315 -2.99 7.28 -14.46
CA ASN A 315 -2.22 6.12 -14.89
C ASN A 315 -2.33 5.00 -13.86
N GLU A 316 -2.69 3.81 -14.33
CA GLU A 316 -2.85 2.61 -13.50
C GLU A 316 -1.89 1.49 -13.92
N GLY A 317 -0.97 1.76 -14.83
CA GLY A 317 0.04 0.81 -15.23
C GLY A 317 0.72 1.15 -16.54
N LEU A 318 1.92 0.62 -16.71
CA LEU A 318 2.78 0.85 -17.85
C LEU A 318 3.20 -0.46 -18.50
N LYS A 319 3.43 -0.41 -19.81
CA LYS A 319 4.13 -1.42 -20.59
C LYS A 319 5.38 -0.78 -21.20
N TYR A 320 6.52 -1.43 -21.03
CA TYR A 320 7.80 -0.92 -21.52
C TYR A 320 8.08 -1.40 -22.93
N VAL A 321 8.52 -0.46 -23.78
CA VAL A 321 8.76 -0.70 -25.20
C VAL A 321 10.01 -1.56 -25.39
N ASN A 322 9.89 -2.64 -26.18
CA ASN A 322 10.98 -3.57 -26.45
C ASN A 322 11.60 -4.25 -25.22
N LYS A 323 10.88 -4.28 -24.08
CA LYS A 323 11.28 -4.95 -22.86
C LYS A 323 10.19 -5.90 -22.37
N ASN A 324 10.59 -6.97 -21.73
CA ASN A 324 9.66 -7.87 -21.01
C ASN A 324 9.35 -7.28 -19.63
N ILE A 325 8.78 -6.07 -19.61
CA ILE A 325 8.47 -5.33 -18.39
C ILE A 325 7.05 -4.77 -18.48
N PHE A 326 6.26 -5.01 -17.45
CA PHE A 326 5.00 -4.31 -17.24
C PHE A 326 4.79 -4.01 -15.76
N THR A 327 4.04 -2.96 -15.49
CA THR A 327 3.82 -2.49 -14.11
C THR A 327 2.36 -2.12 -13.93
N VAL A 328 1.86 -2.23 -12.69
CA VAL A 328 0.51 -1.82 -12.32
C VAL A 328 0.51 -1.00 -11.04
N GLN A 329 -0.37 0.01 -10.98
CA GLN A 329 -0.55 0.84 -9.79
C GLN A 329 -1.44 0.16 -8.76
N PHE A 330 -2.42 -0.62 -9.20
CA PHE A 330 -3.35 -1.37 -8.36
C PHE A 330 -2.74 -2.68 -7.85
N HIS A 331 -3.48 -3.37 -6.97
CA HIS A 331 -3.03 -4.57 -6.27
C HIS A 331 -3.67 -5.84 -6.86
N PRO A 332 -3.01 -6.55 -7.81
CA PRO A 332 -3.54 -7.78 -8.41
C PRO A 332 -3.55 -8.98 -7.45
N GLU A 333 -2.75 -8.91 -6.37
CA GLU A 333 -2.77 -9.88 -5.27
C GLU A 333 -4.02 -9.74 -4.41
N ALA A 334 -4.80 -8.67 -4.57
CA ALA A 334 -5.99 -8.30 -3.80
C ALA A 334 -5.73 -8.20 -2.28
N CYS A 335 -6.54 -8.84 -1.46
CA CYS A 335 -6.50 -8.86 0.00
C CYS A 335 -6.22 -7.49 0.66
N PRO A 336 -7.31 -6.74 0.93
CA PRO A 336 -8.70 -7.07 0.58
C PRO A 336 -9.03 -6.66 -0.86
N GLY A 337 -9.99 -7.33 -1.47
CA GLY A 337 -10.54 -6.89 -2.76
C GLY A 337 -10.80 -8.03 -3.76
N PRO A 338 -11.27 -7.66 -4.97
CA PRO A 338 -11.56 -8.61 -6.02
C PRO A 338 -10.28 -9.21 -6.63
N GLN A 339 -10.37 -10.48 -7.05
CA GLN A 339 -9.25 -11.23 -7.63
C GLN A 339 -9.24 -11.21 -9.17
N ASP A 340 -10.03 -10.35 -9.79
CA ASP A 340 -10.21 -10.28 -11.25
C ASP A 340 -8.89 -10.01 -12.01
N SER A 341 -7.91 -9.40 -11.35
CA SER A 341 -6.59 -9.08 -11.92
C SER A 341 -5.48 -10.08 -11.59
N ALA A 342 -5.78 -11.18 -10.88
CA ALA A 342 -4.80 -12.19 -10.49
C ALA A 342 -4.09 -12.86 -11.69
N TYR A 343 -4.71 -12.85 -12.88
CA TYR A 343 -4.11 -13.34 -14.12
C TYR A 343 -2.80 -12.65 -14.50
N LEU A 344 -2.52 -11.47 -13.94
CA LEU A 344 -1.28 -10.74 -14.20
C LEU A 344 -0.04 -11.48 -13.66
N PHE A 345 -0.19 -12.27 -12.59
CA PHE A 345 0.88 -13.18 -12.15
C PHE A 345 1.14 -14.27 -13.17
N ASP A 346 0.10 -14.84 -13.80
CA ASP A 346 0.25 -15.84 -14.85
C ASP A 346 0.92 -15.23 -16.09
N ARG A 347 0.55 -13.99 -16.46
CA ARG A 347 1.22 -13.21 -17.50
C ARG A 347 2.71 -13.05 -17.22
N PHE A 348 3.09 -12.71 -15.99
CA PHE A 348 4.49 -12.57 -15.60
C PHE A 348 5.26 -13.88 -15.70
N ILE A 349 4.68 -15.00 -15.25
CA ILE A 349 5.30 -16.32 -15.36
C ILE A 349 5.51 -16.71 -16.83
N ASN A 350 4.54 -16.46 -17.69
CA ASN A 350 4.66 -16.70 -19.13
C ASN A 350 5.78 -15.87 -19.77
N MET A 351 5.98 -14.62 -19.33
CA MET A 351 7.10 -13.78 -19.80
C MET A 351 8.48 -14.35 -19.43
N MET A 352 8.58 -15.12 -18.34
CA MET A 352 9.81 -15.84 -17.95
C MET A 352 10.03 -17.14 -18.74
N GLY A 353 9.27 -17.40 -19.79
CA GLY A 353 9.34 -18.66 -20.56
C GLY A 353 8.72 -19.85 -19.81
N GLY A 354 7.69 -19.62 -19.03
CA GLY A 354 6.79 -20.65 -18.52
C GLY A 354 6.05 -21.32 -19.69
N ASN A 355 5.82 -22.63 -19.60
CA ASN A 355 5.15 -23.39 -20.65
C ASN A 355 3.85 -22.71 -21.10
N GLN A 356 3.74 -22.55 -22.43
CA GLN A 356 2.48 -22.22 -23.12
C GLN A 356 1.50 -23.36 -22.97
#